data_3751cad10cddb580418479d7949cf724
#
_entry.id   3751cad10cddb580418479d7949cf724
#
_cell.length_a   1.000
_cell.length_b   1.000
_cell.length_c   1.000
_cell.angle_alpha   90.00
_cell.angle_beta   90.00
_cell.angle_gamma   90.00
#
_symmetry.space_group_name_H-M   'P 1'
#
loop_
_entity.id
_entity.type
_entity.pdbx_description
1 polymer ?
#
loop_
_entity_poly.entity_id
_entity_poly.type
_entity_poly.pdbx_seq_one_letter_code
_entity_poly.pdbx_strand_id
1 'polypeptide(L)'
;NQSNYTRLCFDSLKKLDDDIEVIVIDDFSTDDTVDVCKEYGYGVETRDEPMGLTHSWNTAYNSFKYDGGDFDYLIIANNDILIPKGALGELVKSFEQWPYSMIVPMSTTNGVGHNPTQSIENYYQGMAPSCNDPDYYQEIQDRILDVKEQTRKANNLFMLDTTRMKMFNGFFFMMNKNIIKYEQNETELFDSNYNMTKNEDQFNWNSLIANNDFAGLCKTSFVFHYKGVSTFKVFDNYGAISNDVPEWKKQRELKGG
;
A
#
# COMPACT_ATOMS: atom_id res chain seq x y z
N ASN A 1 -0.28 15.57 -6.79
CA ASN A 1 0.40 15.77 -8.09
C ASN A 1 0.63 14.42 -8.80
N GLN A 2 1.05 14.45 -10.07
CA GLN A 2 1.26 13.29 -10.96
C GLN A 2 -0.04 12.75 -11.58
N SER A 3 -0.88 13.62 -12.10
CA SER A 3 -2.18 13.31 -12.71
C SER A 3 -2.13 12.18 -13.75
N ASN A 4 -1.04 12.05 -14.52
CA ASN A 4 -0.86 10.97 -15.49
C ASN A 4 -0.84 9.59 -14.82
N TYR A 5 -0.13 9.44 -13.69
CA TYR A 5 -0.12 8.18 -12.94
C TYR A 5 -1.45 7.93 -12.24
N THR A 6 -2.10 9.00 -11.76
CA THR A 6 -3.45 8.93 -11.21
C THR A 6 -4.43 8.38 -12.26
N ARG A 7 -4.36 8.81 -13.53
CA ARG A 7 -5.17 8.25 -14.62
C ARG A 7 -4.90 6.77 -14.83
N LEU A 8 -3.63 6.35 -14.91
CA LEU A 8 -3.27 4.95 -15.09
C LEU A 8 -3.76 4.09 -13.91
N CYS A 9 -3.64 4.58 -12.69
CA CYS A 9 -4.18 3.92 -11.50
C CYS A 9 -5.70 3.75 -11.63
N PHE A 10 -6.44 4.80 -11.93
CA PHE A 10 -7.89 4.76 -12.08
C PHE A 10 -8.34 3.88 -13.24
N ASP A 11 -7.60 3.86 -14.36
CA ASP A 11 -7.86 2.94 -15.47
C ASP A 11 -7.70 1.47 -15.04
N SER A 12 -6.77 1.18 -14.13
CA SER A 12 -6.67 -0.17 -13.56
C SER A 12 -7.83 -0.49 -12.62
N LEU A 13 -8.24 0.46 -11.77
CA LEU A 13 -9.39 0.30 -10.87
C LEU A 13 -10.70 0.05 -11.61
N LYS A 14 -10.95 0.77 -12.72
CA LYS A 14 -12.16 0.56 -13.56
C LYS A 14 -12.25 -0.83 -14.20
N LYS A 15 -11.16 -1.55 -14.27
CA LYS A 15 -11.14 -2.93 -14.80
C LYS A 15 -11.44 -3.98 -13.75
N LEU A 16 -11.44 -3.62 -12.46
CA LEU A 16 -11.74 -4.56 -11.39
C LEU A 16 -13.22 -4.97 -11.41
N ASP A 17 -13.47 -6.20 -11.00
CA ASP A 17 -14.81 -6.75 -10.81
C ASP A 17 -15.20 -6.76 -9.32
N ASP A 18 -14.32 -6.23 -8.46
CA ASP A 18 -14.49 -6.16 -7.02
C ASP A 18 -15.45 -5.01 -6.66
N ASP A 19 -16.24 -5.17 -5.60
CA ASP A 19 -17.11 -4.13 -5.04
C ASP A 19 -16.26 -3.20 -4.18
N ILE A 20 -15.88 -2.06 -4.74
CA ILE A 20 -15.00 -1.08 -4.12
C ILE A 20 -15.58 0.34 -4.18
N GLU A 21 -15.48 1.07 -3.10
CA GLU A 21 -15.63 2.52 -3.07
C GLU A 21 -14.25 3.18 -3.09
N VAL A 22 -14.07 4.22 -3.90
CA VAL A 22 -12.82 4.94 -4.05
C VAL A 22 -12.99 6.37 -3.59
N ILE A 23 -12.21 6.75 -2.58
CA ILE A 23 -12.09 8.14 -2.09
C ILE A 23 -10.63 8.55 -2.27
N VAL A 24 -10.43 9.72 -2.88
CA VAL A 24 -9.10 10.29 -3.09
C VAL A 24 -8.86 11.36 -2.04
N ILE A 25 -7.75 11.25 -1.32
CA ILE A 25 -7.29 12.30 -0.42
C ILE A 25 -6.18 13.05 -1.14
N ASP A 26 -6.48 14.26 -1.56
CA ASP A 26 -5.55 15.12 -2.27
C ASP A 26 -4.83 16.06 -1.30
N ASP A 27 -3.54 15.80 -1.11
CA ASP A 27 -2.68 16.59 -0.23
C ASP A 27 -2.09 17.81 -0.95
N PHE A 28 -2.97 18.73 -1.39
CA PHE A 28 -2.60 19.99 -2.02
C PHE A 28 -1.92 19.83 -3.40
N SER A 29 -2.52 19.10 -4.32
CA SER A 29 -2.02 19.02 -5.70
C SER A 29 -2.18 20.35 -6.44
N THR A 30 -1.19 20.69 -7.27
CA THR A 30 -1.13 21.92 -8.07
C THR A 30 -1.25 21.67 -9.58
N ASP A 31 -1.37 20.41 -9.97
CA ASP A 31 -1.65 19.98 -11.36
C ASP A 31 -3.15 19.62 -11.50
N ASP A 32 -3.52 19.01 -12.61
CA ASP A 32 -4.90 18.60 -12.91
C ASP A 32 -5.38 17.34 -12.17
N THR A 33 -4.69 16.89 -11.10
CA THR A 33 -5.03 15.67 -10.34
C THR A 33 -6.48 15.69 -9.84
N VAL A 34 -6.94 16.82 -9.28
CA VAL A 34 -8.32 16.95 -8.77
C VAL A 34 -9.35 16.87 -9.90
N ASP A 35 -9.05 17.44 -11.06
CA ASP A 35 -9.95 17.36 -12.22
C ASP A 35 -10.02 15.94 -12.78
N VAL A 36 -8.90 15.21 -12.77
CA VAL A 36 -8.86 13.78 -13.09
C VAL A 36 -9.76 12.97 -12.15
N CYS A 37 -9.74 13.22 -10.85
CA CYS A 37 -10.64 12.54 -9.91
C CYS A 37 -12.11 12.73 -10.28
N LYS A 38 -12.50 13.97 -10.58
CA LYS A 38 -13.88 14.30 -11.00
C LYS A 38 -14.26 13.66 -12.33
N GLU A 39 -13.33 13.63 -13.31
CA GLU A 39 -13.54 12.98 -14.61
C GLU A 39 -13.86 11.49 -14.46
N TYR A 40 -13.22 10.81 -13.50
CA TYR A 40 -13.47 9.41 -13.20
C TYR A 40 -14.69 9.17 -12.29
N GLY A 41 -15.28 10.22 -11.74
CA GLY A 41 -16.44 10.14 -10.84
C GLY A 41 -16.08 9.73 -9.42
N TYR A 42 -14.83 9.83 -9.01
CA TYR A 42 -14.39 9.51 -7.66
C TYR A 42 -14.54 10.71 -6.72
N GLY A 43 -14.93 10.43 -5.48
CA GLY A 43 -14.91 11.41 -4.41
C GLY A 43 -13.48 11.89 -4.14
N VAL A 44 -13.32 13.22 -3.93
CA VAL A 44 -12.02 13.78 -3.62
C VAL A 44 -12.14 14.72 -2.41
N GLU A 45 -11.33 14.47 -1.41
CA GLU A 45 -11.10 15.37 -0.28
C GLU A 45 -9.84 16.19 -0.56
N THR A 46 -9.99 17.50 -0.75
CA THR A 46 -8.89 18.42 -1.03
C THR A 46 -8.50 19.19 0.21
N ARG A 47 -7.25 19.66 0.26
CA ARG A 47 -6.70 20.45 1.35
C ARG A 47 -6.25 21.81 0.88
N ASP A 48 -6.31 22.79 1.77
CA ASP A 48 -5.86 24.17 1.51
C ASP A 48 -4.34 24.34 1.67
N GLU A 49 -3.70 23.38 2.34
CA GLU A 49 -2.25 23.33 2.53
C GLU A 49 -1.76 21.87 2.61
N PRO A 50 -0.48 21.59 2.30
CA PRO A 50 0.05 20.24 2.40
C PRO A 50 0.19 19.79 3.85
N MET A 51 -0.47 18.71 4.21
CA MET A 51 -0.45 18.13 5.56
C MET A 51 0.40 16.86 5.67
N GLY A 52 0.76 16.28 4.54
CA GLY A 52 1.63 15.11 4.45
C GLY A 52 0.93 13.77 4.46
N LEU A 53 1.71 12.75 4.14
CA LEU A 53 1.24 11.39 3.90
C LEU A 53 0.54 10.78 5.13
N THR A 54 1.12 10.97 6.30
CA THR A 54 0.57 10.44 7.55
C THR A 54 -0.81 10.97 7.87
N HIS A 55 -0.99 12.27 7.68
CA HIS A 55 -2.29 12.88 7.89
C HIS A 55 -3.33 12.32 6.90
N SER A 56 -2.94 12.12 5.65
CA SER A 56 -3.82 11.50 4.64
C SER A 56 -4.20 10.07 5.01
N TRP A 57 -3.27 9.27 5.52
CA TRP A 57 -3.55 7.92 5.99
C TRP A 57 -4.46 7.88 7.22
N ASN A 58 -4.24 8.77 8.19
CA ASN A 58 -5.12 8.89 9.35
C ASN A 58 -6.52 9.38 8.97
N THR A 59 -6.63 10.28 7.99
CA THR A 59 -7.93 10.68 7.43
C THR A 59 -8.69 9.49 6.86
N ALA A 60 -8.05 8.71 5.98
CA ALA A 60 -8.64 7.49 5.41
C ALA A 60 -9.03 6.47 6.50
N TYR A 61 -8.18 6.29 7.50
CA TYR A 61 -8.44 5.41 8.63
C TYR A 61 -9.65 5.87 9.45
N ASN A 62 -9.76 7.17 9.74
CA ASN A 62 -10.88 7.73 10.50
C ASN A 62 -12.19 7.61 9.74
N SER A 63 -12.21 7.87 8.44
CA SER A 63 -13.40 7.66 7.60
C SER A 63 -13.84 6.19 7.66
N PHE A 64 -12.94 5.24 7.54
CA PHE A 64 -13.25 3.82 7.67
C PHE A 64 -13.77 3.45 9.07
N LYS A 65 -13.16 4.02 10.12
CA LYS A 65 -13.52 3.72 11.52
C LYS A 65 -14.91 4.25 11.89
N TYR A 66 -15.24 5.47 11.46
CA TYR A 66 -16.44 6.18 11.93
C TYR A 66 -17.59 6.14 10.91
N ASP A 67 -17.28 6.19 9.62
CA ASP A 67 -18.26 6.32 8.54
C ASP A 67 -18.41 5.02 7.74
N GLY A 68 -17.40 4.14 7.78
CA GLY A 68 -17.32 2.91 7.00
C GLY A 68 -18.09 1.72 7.58
N GLY A 69 -19.31 1.94 8.13
CA GLY A 69 -20.07 0.91 8.83
C GLY A 69 -20.30 -0.39 8.05
N ASP A 70 -20.42 -0.31 6.74
CA ASP A 70 -20.72 -1.42 5.84
C ASP A 70 -19.49 -2.02 5.13
N PHE A 71 -18.29 -1.46 5.32
CA PHE A 71 -17.06 -1.97 4.73
C PHE A 71 -16.33 -2.91 5.68
N ASP A 72 -15.86 -4.05 5.15
CA ASP A 72 -15.07 -5.03 5.90
C ASP A 72 -13.58 -4.69 5.93
N TYR A 73 -13.10 -4.00 4.88
CA TYR A 73 -11.68 -3.72 4.66
C TYR A 73 -11.46 -2.28 4.24
N LEU A 74 -10.33 -1.72 4.68
CA LEU A 74 -9.75 -0.46 4.19
C LEU A 74 -8.51 -0.77 3.37
N ILE A 75 -8.41 -0.19 2.17
CA ILE A 75 -7.18 -0.16 1.38
C ILE A 75 -6.64 1.26 1.41
N ILE A 76 -5.37 1.41 1.80
CA ILE A 76 -4.62 2.63 1.60
C ILE A 76 -3.59 2.37 0.50
N ALA A 77 -3.61 3.21 -0.53
CA ALA A 77 -2.79 3.02 -1.71
C ALA A 77 -2.27 4.34 -2.28
N ASN A 78 -1.08 4.30 -2.85
CA ASN A 78 -0.55 5.40 -3.65
C ASN A 78 -1.26 5.50 -5.00
N ASN A 79 -1.13 6.65 -5.66
CA ASN A 79 -1.68 6.89 -7.00
C ASN A 79 -0.76 6.43 -8.15
N ASP A 80 0.45 5.95 -7.86
CA ASP A 80 1.44 5.46 -8.83
C ASP A 80 1.52 3.93 -8.86
N ILE A 81 0.35 3.29 -8.87
CA ILE A 81 0.18 1.83 -8.88
C ILE A 81 -0.77 1.37 -9.99
N LEU A 82 -0.69 0.08 -10.35
CA LEU A 82 -1.70 -0.62 -11.14
C LEU A 82 -2.15 -1.86 -10.40
N ILE A 83 -3.47 -2.02 -10.25
CA ILE A 83 -4.08 -3.15 -9.56
C ILE A 83 -4.68 -4.10 -10.61
N PRO A 84 -4.14 -5.33 -10.77
CA PRO A 84 -4.71 -6.30 -11.69
C PRO A 84 -5.97 -6.95 -11.12
N LYS A 85 -6.84 -7.42 -12.02
CA LYS A 85 -7.98 -8.25 -11.65
C LYS A 85 -7.54 -9.48 -10.85
N GLY A 86 -8.28 -9.82 -9.82
CA GLY A 86 -8.02 -10.96 -8.95
C GLY A 86 -7.04 -10.67 -7.80
N ALA A 87 -6.28 -9.57 -7.83
CA ALA A 87 -5.34 -9.25 -6.75
C ALA A 87 -6.06 -8.97 -5.43
N LEU A 88 -7.13 -8.17 -5.44
CA LEU A 88 -7.89 -7.83 -4.22
C LEU A 88 -8.57 -9.07 -3.62
N GLY A 89 -9.18 -9.91 -4.46
CA GLY A 89 -9.80 -11.15 -4.01
C GLY A 89 -8.81 -12.11 -3.34
N GLU A 90 -7.53 -12.11 -3.71
CA GLU A 90 -6.51 -12.90 -3.04
C GLU A 90 -6.12 -12.32 -1.66
N LEU A 91 -6.12 -10.99 -1.52
CA LEU A 91 -5.90 -10.33 -0.22
C LEU A 91 -7.05 -10.65 0.75
N VAL A 92 -8.30 -10.57 0.30
CA VAL A 92 -9.49 -10.94 1.10
C VAL A 92 -9.40 -12.40 1.57
N LYS A 93 -9.11 -13.34 0.67
CA LYS A 93 -8.92 -14.77 1.03
C LYS A 93 -7.81 -14.97 2.06
N SER A 94 -6.78 -14.14 2.03
CA SER A 94 -5.70 -14.20 3.02
C SER A 94 -6.18 -13.77 4.41
N PHE A 95 -7.06 -12.78 4.53
CA PHE A 95 -7.68 -12.43 5.81
C PHE A 95 -8.60 -13.52 6.36
N GLU A 96 -9.30 -14.24 5.50
CA GLU A 96 -10.15 -15.38 5.90
C GLU A 96 -9.34 -16.55 6.45
N GLN A 97 -8.10 -16.73 5.96
CA GLN A 97 -7.25 -17.86 6.32
C GLN A 97 -6.29 -17.57 7.47
N TRP A 98 -5.92 -16.31 7.67
CA TRP A 98 -4.85 -15.93 8.58
C TRP A 98 -5.27 -14.76 9.49
N PRO A 99 -4.87 -14.78 10.77
CA PRO A 99 -5.31 -13.79 11.76
C PRO A 99 -4.53 -12.47 11.68
N TYR A 100 -4.23 -11.98 10.48
CA TYR A 100 -3.57 -10.69 10.31
C TYR A 100 -4.58 -9.53 10.41
N SER A 101 -4.13 -8.39 10.91
CA SER A 101 -4.89 -7.13 10.88
C SER A 101 -4.54 -6.29 9.65
N MET A 102 -3.39 -6.57 9.03
CA MET A 102 -2.89 -5.91 7.83
C MET A 102 -2.25 -6.92 6.90
N ILE A 103 -2.55 -6.82 5.61
CA ILE A 103 -1.96 -7.65 4.55
C ILE A 103 -1.52 -6.75 3.40
N VAL A 104 -0.37 -7.08 2.81
CA VAL A 104 0.21 -6.38 1.67
C VAL A 104 0.42 -7.34 0.49
N PRO A 105 0.33 -6.88 -0.77
CA PRO A 105 0.64 -7.67 -1.94
C PRO A 105 2.15 -7.73 -2.19
N MET A 106 2.57 -8.62 -3.07
CA MET A 106 3.88 -8.52 -3.73
C MET A 106 3.92 -7.32 -4.67
N SER A 107 5.12 -6.88 -5.03
CA SER A 107 5.34 -5.73 -5.90
C SER A 107 6.52 -5.94 -6.85
N THR A 108 6.71 -4.96 -7.74
CA THR A 108 7.84 -4.83 -8.66
C THR A 108 9.19 -4.89 -7.95
N THR A 109 10.24 -5.25 -8.68
CA THR A 109 11.59 -5.43 -8.13
C THR A 109 12.46 -4.18 -8.20
N ASN A 110 12.20 -3.31 -9.18
CA ASN A 110 13.01 -2.12 -9.46
C ASN A 110 12.53 -0.88 -8.71
N GLY A 111 13.41 0.10 -8.63
CA GLY A 111 13.10 1.46 -8.19
C GLY A 111 13.57 1.80 -6.78
N VAL A 112 13.40 3.07 -6.43
CA VAL A 112 13.74 3.61 -5.12
C VAL A 112 12.80 3.02 -4.05
N GLY A 113 13.33 2.71 -2.88
CA GLY A 113 12.54 2.11 -1.79
C GLY A 113 12.20 0.63 -2.02
N HIS A 114 13.02 -0.06 -2.81
CA HIS A 114 12.87 -1.50 -3.00
C HIS A 114 12.86 -2.24 -1.65
N ASN A 115 11.80 -3.03 -1.41
CA ASN A 115 11.73 -3.96 -0.29
C ASN A 115 11.93 -5.38 -0.83
N PRO A 116 13.10 -5.99 -0.59
CA PRO A 116 13.38 -7.34 -1.10
C PRO A 116 12.33 -8.37 -0.66
N THR A 117 11.83 -8.25 0.58
CA THR A 117 10.84 -9.22 1.10
C THR A 117 9.51 -9.17 0.36
N GLN A 118 9.14 -8.00 -0.17
CA GLN A 118 7.88 -7.78 -0.90
C GLN A 118 8.05 -7.96 -2.41
N SER A 119 9.28 -8.25 -2.87
CA SER A 119 9.57 -8.41 -4.29
C SER A 119 9.03 -9.75 -4.82
N ILE A 120 8.34 -9.70 -5.95
CA ILE A 120 7.83 -10.87 -6.64
C ILE A 120 8.93 -11.89 -7.01
N GLU A 121 10.15 -11.42 -7.31
CA GLU A 121 11.29 -12.29 -7.69
C GLU A 121 11.64 -13.32 -6.63
N ASN A 122 11.41 -13.00 -5.36
CA ASN A 122 11.68 -13.92 -4.26
C ASN A 122 10.77 -15.17 -4.26
N TYR A 123 9.62 -15.05 -4.91
CA TYR A 123 8.58 -16.09 -4.89
C TYR A 123 8.35 -16.71 -6.26
N TYR A 124 8.56 -15.96 -7.34
CA TYR A 124 8.28 -16.36 -8.71
C TYR A 124 9.48 -16.09 -9.61
N GLN A 125 10.47 -16.96 -9.54
CA GLN A 125 11.66 -16.90 -10.41
C GLN A 125 11.24 -17.00 -11.88
N GLY A 126 11.81 -16.15 -12.72
CA GLY A 126 11.50 -16.09 -14.16
C GLY A 126 10.38 -15.13 -14.55
N MET A 127 9.72 -14.47 -13.61
CA MET A 127 8.83 -13.33 -13.91
C MET A 127 9.58 -11.99 -13.93
N ALA A 128 10.85 -12.00 -13.59
CA ALA A 128 11.68 -10.84 -13.35
C ALA A 128 11.73 -9.79 -14.48
N PRO A 129 11.89 -10.11 -15.76
CA PRO A 129 11.94 -9.07 -16.77
C PRO A 129 10.61 -8.32 -16.93
N SER A 130 9.50 -9.05 -16.88
CA SER A 130 8.17 -8.50 -17.13
C SER A 130 7.56 -7.78 -15.92
N CYS A 131 7.96 -8.13 -14.68
CA CYS A 131 7.33 -7.58 -13.49
C CYS A 131 7.63 -6.09 -13.26
N ASN A 132 8.54 -5.51 -14.01
CA ASN A 132 8.87 -4.09 -13.96
C ASN A 132 8.31 -3.29 -15.16
N ASP A 133 7.57 -3.96 -16.04
CA ASP A 133 6.92 -3.35 -17.19
C ASP A 133 5.41 -3.21 -16.89
N PRO A 134 4.86 -2.00 -16.89
CA PRO A 134 3.46 -1.77 -16.59
C PRO A 134 2.49 -2.46 -17.57
N ASP A 135 2.91 -2.75 -18.79
CA ASP A 135 2.03 -3.39 -19.77
C ASP A 135 1.72 -4.87 -19.41
N TYR A 136 2.53 -5.49 -18.58
CA TYR A 136 2.39 -6.89 -18.17
C TYR A 136 1.74 -7.08 -16.78
N TYR A 137 1.28 -6.03 -16.10
CA TYR A 137 0.79 -6.14 -14.72
C TYR A 137 -0.35 -7.16 -14.55
N GLN A 138 -1.26 -7.26 -15.52
CA GLN A 138 -2.34 -8.24 -15.50
C GLN A 138 -1.83 -9.65 -15.80
N GLU A 139 -0.99 -9.82 -16.82
CA GLU A 139 -0.42 -11.12 -17.17
C GLU A 139 0.35 -11.73 -16.00
N ILE A 140 1.05 -10.91 -15.22
CA ILE A 140 1.78 -11.38 -14.04
C ILE A 140 0.82 -11.95 -13.00
N GLN A 141 -0.28 -11.25 -12.70
CA GLN A 141 -1.29 -11.75 -11.77
C GLN A 141 -1.93 -13.05 -12.28
N ASP A 142 -2.27 -13.13 -13.56
CA ASP A 142 -2.85 -14.32 -14.17
C ASP A 142 -1.89 -15.52 -14.05
N ARG A 143 -0.61 -15.33 -14.32
CA ARG A 143 0.42 -16.38 -14.15
C ARG A 143 0.59 -16.81 -12.69
N ILE A 144 0.48 -15.88 -11.73
CA ILE A 144 0.49 -16.21 -10.31
C ILE A 144 -0.71 -17.09 -9.95
N LEU A 145 -1.89 -16.77 -10.45
CA LEU A 145 -3.10 -17.56 -10.22
C LEU A 145 -3.02 -18.95 -10.87
N ASP A 146 -2.42 -19.07 -12.05
CA ASP A 146 -2.15 -20.35 -12.69
C ASP A 146 -1.20 -21.23 -11.87
N VAL A 147 -0.10 -20.65 -11.38
CA VAL A 147 0.83 -21.35 -10.48
C VAL A 147 0.14 -21.81 -9.20
N LYS A 148 -0.72 -20.93 -8.62
CA LYS A 148 -1.53 -21.28 -7.46
C LYS A 148 -2.41 -22.49 -7.72
N GLU A 149 -3.13 -22.51 -8.82
CA GLU A 149 -4.03 -23.62 -9.16
C GLU A 149 -3.25 -24.93 -9.43
N GLN A 150 -2.11 -24.88 -10.11
CA GLN A 150 -1.23 -26.02 -10.31
C GLN A 150 -0.69 -26.54 -8.97
N THR A 151 -0.27 -25.67 -8.09
CA THR A 151 0.24 -25.99 -6.75
C THR A 151 -0.84 -26.68 -5.91
N ARG A 152 -2.08 -26.19 -5.97
CA ARG A 152 -3.24 -26.78 -5.31
C ARG A 152 -3.53 -28.19 -5.82
N LYS A 153 -3.51 -28.38 -7.12
CA LYS A 153 -3.71 -29.71 -7.75
C LYS A 153 -2.61 -30.71 -7.37
N ALA A 154 -1.39 -30.24 -7.17
CA ALA A 154 -0.26 -31.04 -6.74
C ALA A 154 -0.24 -31.33 -5.22
N ASN A 155 -1.23 -30.86 -4.44
CA ASN A 155 -1.26 -30.91 -2.97
C ASN A 155 -0.02 -30.30 -2.29
N ASN A 156 0.64 -29.36 -2.95
CA ASN A 156 1.80 -28.65 -2.42
C ASN A 156 1.39 -27.26 -1.91
N LEU A 157 0.79 -27.19 -0.74
CA LEU A 157 0.22 -25.96 -0.17
C LEU A 157 1.27 -24.92 0.27
N PHE A 158 2.53 -25.30 0.37
CA PHE A 158 3.59 -24.43 0.93
C PHE A 158 3.79 -23.11 0.18
N MET A 159 3.48 -23.07 -1.13
CA MET A 159 3.60 -21.85 -1.95
C MET A 159 2.45 -20.86 -1.77
N LEU A 160 1.36 -21.28 -1.15
CA LEU A 160 0.13 -20.50 -1.03
C LEU A 160 0.02 -19.70 0.29
N ASP A 161 0.94 -19.97 1.22
CA ASP A 161 0.88 -19.40 2.54
C ASP A 161 1.19 -17.90 2.54
N THR A 162 0.39 -17.13 3.26
CA THR A 162 0.71 -15.76 3.59
C THR A 162 1.91 -15.74 4.53
N THR A 163 2.97 -15.04 4.11
CA THR A 163 4.21 -14.97 4.88
C THR A 163 4.20 -13.77 5.81
N ARG A 164 4.70 -13.95 7.03
CA ARG A 164 4.88 -12.87 8.00
C ARG A 164 5.92 -11.87 7.52
N MET A 165 5.58 -10.58 7.58
CA MET A 165 6.49 -9.48 7.29
C MET A 165 6.73 -8.61 8.52
N LYS A 166 7.99 -8.33 8.80
CA LYS A 166 8.37 -7.36 9.82
C LYS A 166 8.35 -5.93 9.32
N MET A 167 8.53 -5.75 8.01
CA MET A 167 8.54 -4.44 7.36
C MET A 167 7.85 -4.56 5.99
N PHE A 168 7.04 -3.59 5.65
CA PHE A 168 6.39 -3.46 4.34
C PHE A 168 6.59 -2.05 3.77
N ASN A 169 6.39 -1.88 2.46
CA ASN A 169 6.37 -0.58 1.83
C ASN A 169 4.94 -0.02 1.83
N GLY A 170 4.80 1.24 2.18
CA GLY A 170 3.51 1.93 2.33
C GLY A 170 2.81 2.34 1.03
N PHE A 171 3.20 1.75 -0.12
CA PHE A 171 2.56 2.06 -1.40
C PHE A 171 1.16 1.44 -1.54
N PHE A 172 0.91 0.32 -0.85
CA PHE A 172 -0.37 -0.38 -0.82
C PHE A 172 -0.43 -1.29 0.39
N PHE A 173 -1.47 -1.18 1.19
CA PHE A 173 -1.79 -2.12 2.25
C PHE A 173 -3.29 -2.17 2.50
N MET A 174 -3.77 -3.36 2.84
CA MET A 174 -5.17 -3.64 3.16
C MET A 174 -5.28 -4.00 4.63
N MET A 175 -6.28 -3.45 5.31
CA MET A 175 -6.53 -3.63 6.74
C MET A 175 -7.97 -4.06 6.99
N ASN A 176 -8.19 -4.86 8.04
CA ASN A 176 -9.51 -5.14 8.58
C ASN A 176 -9.74 -4.38 9.89
N LYS A 177 -10.95 -4.46 10.45
CA LYS A 177 -11.34 -3.74 11.68
C LYS A 177 -10.47 -4.08 12.91
N ASN A 178 -9.73 -5.20 12.92
CA ASN A 178 -8.83 -5.53 14.02
C ASN A 178 -7.59 -4.61 14.10
N ILE A 179 -7.35 -3.78 13.08
CA ILE A 179 -6.25 -2.81 13.08
C ILE A 179 -6.38 -1.78 14.21
N ILE A 180 -7.59 -1.56 14.72
CA ILE A 180 -7.91 -0.63 15.82
C ILE A 180 -7.05 -0.86 17.07
N LYS A 181 -6.64 -2.10 17.34
CA LYS A 181 -5.78 -2.44 18.49
C LYS A 181 -4.40 -1.77 18.48
N TYR A 182 -4.00 -1.18 17.34
CA TYR A 182 -2.71 -0.50 17.18
C TYR A 182 -2.81 1.02 17.17
N GLU A 183 -3.99 1.58 17.46
CA GLU A 183 -4.15 3.03 17.56
C GLU A 183 -3.17 3.65 18.56
N GLN A 184 -2.61 4.78 18.15
CA GLN A 184 -1.79 5.62 19.03
C GLN A 184 -2.69 6.46 19.96
N ASN A 185 -3.85 6.87 19.44
CA ASN A 185 -4.92 7.57 20.15
C ASN A 185 -6.24 7.40 19.37
N GLU A 186 -7.32 8.06 19.78
CA GLU A 186 -8.66 7.90 19.21
C GLU A 186 -8.76 8.21 17.70
N THR A 187 -7.87 9.05 17.18
CA THR A 187 -7.90 9.53 15.78
C THR A 187 -6.65 9.19 14.98
N GLU A 188 -5.66 8.52 15.57
CA GLU A 188 -4.38 8.25 14.94
C GLU A 188 -4.01 6.76 15.03
N LEU A 189 -3.99 6.13 13.88
CA LEU A 189 -3.35 4.84 13.70
C LEU A 189 -1.84 5.00 13.44
N PHE A 190 -1.49 6.00 12.65
CA PHE A 190 -0.12 6.34 12.28
C PHE A 190 0.32 7.59 13.06
N ASP A 191 1.52 7.54 13.62
CA ASP A 191 2.06 8.63 14.46
C ASP A 191 2.28 9.90 13.64
N SER A 192 1.52 10.96 13.94
CA SER A 192 1.56 12.26 13.24
C SER A 192 2.87 13.04 13.46
N ASN A 193 3.73 12.63 14.38
CA ASN A 193 5.08 13.19 14.52
C ASN A 193 5.99 12.83 13.33
N TYR A 194 5.56 11.91 12.45
CA TYR A 194 6.27 11.48 11.24
C TYR A 194 5.47 11.86 10.00
N ASN A 195 5.49 13.14 9.63
CA ASN A 195 4.52 13.71 8.70
C ASN A 195 4.64 13.26 7.24
N MET A 196 5.81 12.83 6.73
CA MET A 196 5.95 12.84 5.28
C MET A 196 6.51 11.57 4.63
N THR A 197 7.32 10.82 5.31
CA THR A 197 7.90 9.59 4.76
C THR A 197 8.24 8.63 5.88
N LYS A 198 8.18 7.33 5.61
CA LYS A 198 8.60 6.26 6.54
C LYS A 198 7.66 6.02 7.73
N ASN A 199 6.42 6.42 7.62
CA ASN A 199 5.42 6.09 8.62
C ASN A 199 5.14 4.59 8.68
N GLU A 200 5.25 3.90 7.55
CA GLU A 200 5.23 2.44 7.49
C GLU A 200 6.35 1.82 8.31
N ASP A 201 7.57 2.39 8.29
CA ASP A 201 8.69 1.94 9.13
C ASP A 201 8.36 2.12 10.62
N GLN A 202 7.78 3.27 10.98
CA GLN A 202 7.41 3.57 12.35
C GLN A 202 6.24 2.71 12.81
N PHE A 203 5.22 2.51 11.98
CA PHE A 203 4.11 1.62 12.29
C PHE A 203 4.59 0.17 12.47
N ASN A 204 5.46 -0.30 11.58
CA ASN A 204 6.06 -1.62 11.71
C ASN A 204 6.81 -1.78 13.03
N TRP A 205 7.63 -0.78 13.39
CA TRP A 205 8.44 -0.85 14.58
C TRP A 205 7.64 -0.69 15.87
N ASN A 206 6.86 0.37 15.98
CA ASN A 206 6.17 0.69 17.24
C ASN A 206 4.94 -0.18 17.48
N SER A 207 4.24 -0.56 16.42
CA SER A 207 2.97 -1.25 16.55
C SER A 207 3.10 -2.75 16.32
N LEU A 208 3.68 -3.17 15.21
CA LEU A 208 3.75 -4.61 14.90
C LEU A 208 4.85 -5.31 15.69
N ILE A 209 6.10 -4.80 15.64
CA ILE A 209 7.24 -5.47 16.28
C ILE A 209 7.13 -5.39 17.81
N ALA A 210 6.76 -4.21 18.35
CA ALA A 210 6.62 -4.03 19.80
C ALA A 210 5.52 -4.92 20.39
N ASN A 211 4.48 -5.25 19.64
CA ASN A 211 3.41 -6.16 20.03
C ASN A 211 3.65 -7.62 19.61
N ASN A 212 4.86 -7.93 19.08
CA ASN A 212 5.20 -9.25 18.56
C ASN A 212 4.23 -9.72 17.46
N ASP A 213 3.73 -8.79 16.67
CA ASP A 213 2.81 -9.03 15.57
C ASP A 213 3.45 -8.67 14.22
N PHE A 214 2.77 -8.97 13.11
CA PHE A 214 3.34 -8.87 11.77
C PHE A 214 2.24 -8.48 10.77
N ALA A 215 2.63 -7.77 9.70
CA ALA A 215 1.82 -7.73 8.49
C ALA A 215 1.92 -9.09 7.77
N GLY A 216 0.86 -9.46 7.07
CA GLY A 216 0.87 -10.60 6.15
C GLY A 216 1.32 -10.18 4.75
N LEU A 217 2.24 -10.92 4.12
CA LEU A 217 2.50 -10.80 2.69
C LEU A 217 1.68 -11.85 1.94
N CYS A 218 0.74 -11.42 1.13
CA CYS A 218 -0.02 -12.30 0.24
C CYS A 218 0.82 -12.66 -0.99
N LYS A 219 1.31 -13.90 -1.06
CA LYS A 219 2.13 -14.39 -2.18
C LYS A 219 1.33 -14.71 -3.45
N THR A 220 0.02 -14.59 -3.41
CA THR A 220 -0.86 -14.80 -4.56
C THR A 220 -1.49 -13.49 -5.07
N SER A 221 -1.09 -12.36 -4.50
CA SER A 221 -1.50 -11.02 -4.94
C SER A 221 -0.30 -10.19 -5.36
N PHE A 222 -0.39 -9.57 -6.51
CA PHE A 222 0.61 -8.66 -7.06
C PHE A 222 -0.01 -7.29 -7.34
N VAL A 223 0.69 -6.22 -7.00
CA VAL A 223 0.34 -4.84 -7.37
C VAL A 223 1.58 -4.20 -7.99
N PHE A 224 1.43 -3.71 -9.22
CA PHE A 224 2.50 -2.99 -9.89
C PHE A 224 2.69 -1.62 -9.22
N HIS A 225 3.93 -1.22 -8.96
CA HIS A 225 4.26 0.08 -8.38
C HIS A 225 5.37 0.75 -9.20
N TYR A 226 5.08 1.94 -9.73
CA TYR A 226 6.04 2.71 -10.55
C TYR A 226 7.27 3.18 -9.77
N LYS A 227 7.18 3.25 -8.46
CA LYS A 227 8.24 3.61 -7.51
C LYS A 227 9.01 4.89 -7.80
N GLY A 228 9.03 5.78 -6.81
CA GLY A 228 9.84 6.99 -6.83
C GLY A 228 9.31 8.13 -7.71
N VAL A 229 8.18 7.96 -8.37
CA VAL A 229 7.64 8.97 -9.29
C VAL A 229 7.19 10.23 -8.54
N SER A 230 6.62 10.06 -7.36
CA SER A 230 6.17 11.14 -6.48
C SER A 230 7.27 11.63 -5.55
N THR A 231 8.16 10.76 -5.09
CA THR A 231 9.15 11.07 -4.04
C THR A 231 10.18 12.10 -4.48
N PHE A 232 10.67 12.05 -5.73
CA PHE A 232 11.68 13.00 -6.20
C PHE A 232 11.16 14.43 -6.36
N LYS A 233 9.89 14.61 -6.78
CA LYS A 233 9.28 15.94 -6.91
C LYS A 233 8.83 16.53 -5.58
N VAL A 234 8.50 15.68 -4.61
CA VAL A 234 8.18 16.11 -3.24
C VAL A 234 9.39 16.79 -2.62
N PHE A 235 10.61 16.25 -2.77
CA PHE A 235 11.82 16.87 -2.23
C PHE A 235 12.12 18.26 -2.83
N ASP A 236 11.76 18.51 -4.07
CA ASP A 236 11.96 19.82 -4.71
C ASP A 236 10.94 20.87 -4.25
N ASN A 237 9.72 20.46 -3.93
CA ASN A 237 8.62 21.37 -3.55
C ASN A 237 8.51 21.64 -2.03
N TYR A 238 9.02 20.74 -1.20
CA TYR A 238 8.91 20.80 0.25
C TYR A 238 10.30 20.94 0.88
N GLY A 239 10.88 22.14 0.82
CA GLY A 239 12.19 22.44 1.45
C GLY A 239 12.26 22.19 2.97
N ALA A 240 11.12 21.95 3.62
CA ALA A 240 11.01 21.62 5.04
C ALA A 240 11.20 20.12 5.34
N ILE A 241 11.11 19.24 4.34
CA ILE A 241 11.16 17.77 4.52
C ILE A 241 12.55 17.27 4.93
N SER A 242 13.58 18.05 4.63
CA SER A 242 14.96 17.70 5.03
C SER A 242 15.18 17.62 6.54
N ASN A 243 14.26 18.15 7.34
CA ASN A 243 14.39 18.18 8.80
C ASN A 243 13.84 16.91 9.49
N ASP A 244 12.86 16.21 8.90
CA ASP A 244 12.27 14.99 9.48
C ASP A 244 13.22 13.78 9.39
N VAL A 245 13.99 13.70 8.30
CA VAL A 245 14.95 12.59 8.10
C VAL A 245 16.04 12.51 9.17
N PRO A 246 16.66 13.63 9.60
CA PRO A 246 17.64 13.61 10.69
C PRO A 246 17.03 13.19 12.03
N GLU A 247 15.83 13.63 12.35
CA GLU A 247 15.17 13.31 13.62
C GLU A 247 14.77 11.83 13.68
N TRP A 248 14.25 11.28 12.59
CA TRP A 248 13.95 9.86 12.47
C TRP A 248 15.23 8.99 12.66
N LYS A 249 16.36 9.38 12.06
CA LYS A 249 17.65 8.71 12.30
C LYS A 249 18.06 8.74 13.75
N LYS A 250 17.96 9.90 14.39
CA LYS A 250 18.29 10.07 15.82
C LYS A 250 17.42 9.19 16.70
N GLN A 251 16.11 9.13 16.42
CA GLN A 251 15.20 8.31 17.21
C GLN A 251 15.43 6.80 17.02
N ARG A 252 15.82 6.37 15.83
CA ARG A 252 16.20 4.98 15.57
C ARG A 252 17.49 4.59 16.31
N GLU A 253 18.49 5.46 16.29
CA GLU A 253 19.74 5.28 17.03
C GLU A 253 19.51 5.24 18.55
N LEU A 254 18.64 6.10 19.09
CA LEU A 254 18.28 6.14 20.51
C LEU A 254 17.49 4.90 20.97
N LYS A 255 16.77 4.21 20.09
CA LYS A 255 15.99 3.00 20.38
C LYS A 255 16.76 1.68 20.10
N GLY A 256 18.06 1.76 19.79
CA GLY A 256 18.93 0.59 19.64
C GLY A 256 18.68 -0.23 18.37
N GLY A 257 18.45 0.46 17.25
CA GLY A 257 18.09 -0.06 15.91
C GLY A 257 18.91 -1.18 15.37
#